data_55b3129ba6809288c7798d3637da4bb0
#
_entry.id   55b3129ba6809288c7798d3637da4bb0
#
_cell.length_a   1.000
_cell.length_b   1.000
_cell.length_c   1.000
_cell.angle_alpha   90.00
_cell.angle_beta   90.00
_cell.angle_gamma   90.00
#
_symmetry.space_group_name_H-M   'P 1'
#
loop_
_entity.id
_entity.type
_entity.pdbx_description
1 polymer ?
#
loop_
_entity_poly.entity_id
_entity_poly.type
_entity_poly.pdbx_seq_one_letter_code
_entity_poly.pdbx_strand_id
1 'polypeptide(L)'
;MDRLLEYVSNHALLAAAALIAVSVALGYELWLRAQSLGALSPQEAIRLMNQGATVLDLRPAEAFAAGHIAGARHFDAAQIPGAAETLKKNKERALIIYCDAGNTAAQAVRSLTQQGYTQVFNLRGGIAAWRAENLPLTRS
;
A
#
# COMPACT_ATOMS: atom_id res chain seq x y z
N MET A 1 17.22 -41.08 -9.92
CA MET A 1 17.63 -39.76 -10.43
C MET A 1 17.93 -39.80 -11.94
N ASP A 2 18.47 -40.87 -12.41
CA ASP A 2 18.89 -41.02 -13.81
C ASP A 2 17.73 -40.91 -14.81
N ARG A 3 16.54 -41.41 -14.46
CA ARG A 3 15.33 -41.30 -15.31
C ARG A 3 14.81 -39.88 -15.46
N LEU A 4 14.97 -39.05 -14.43
CA LEU A 4 14.57 -37.64 -14.49
C LEU A 4 15.50 -36.82 -15.39
N LEU A 5 16.80 -37.09 -15.30
CA LEU A 5 17.79 -36.45 -16.14
C LEU A 5 17.65 -36.86 -17.61
N GLU A 6 17.34 -38.11 -17.87
CA GLU A 6 17.05 -38.63 -19.21
C GLU A 6 15.76 -38.01 -19.80
N TYR A 7 14.70 -37.86 -18.98
CA TYR A 7 13.47 -37.23 -19.40
C TYR A 7 13.67 -35.73 -19.73
N VAL A 8 14.44 -35.02 -18.88
CA VAL A 8 14.75 -33.60 -19.10
C VAL A 8 15.60 -33.40 -20.35
N SER A 9 16.54 -34.28 -20.62
CA SER A 9 17.38 -34.20 -21.83
C SER A 9 16.60 -34.47 -23.12
N ASN A 10 15.62 -35.39 -23.05
CA ASN A 10 14.76 -35.72 -24.20
C ASN A 10 13.66 -34.66 -24.45
N HIS A 11 13.34 -33.86 -23.45
CA HIS A 11 12.30 -32.81 -23.53
C HIS A 11 12.84 -31.44 -23.09
N ALA A 12 14.03 -31.10 -23.54
CA ALA A 12 14.72 -29.87 -23.13
C ALA A 12 13.88 -28.59 -23.33
N LEU A 13 13.10 -28.52 -24.42
CA LEU A 13 12.21 -27.38 -24.67
C LEU A 13 11.07 -27.29 -23.66
N LEU A 14 10.49 -28.42 -23.29
CA LEU A 14 9.42 -28.47 -22.29
C LEU A 14 9.97 -28.12 -20.89
N ALA A 15 11.15 -28.63 -20.54
CA ALA A 15 11.81 -28.32 -19.29
C ALA A 15 12.16 -26.83 -19.19
N ALA A 16 12.67 -26.24 -20.28
CA ALA A 16 12.96 -24.81 -20.34
C ALA A 16 11.68 -23.97 -20.21
N ALA A 17 10.61 -24.34 -20.91
CA ALA A 17 9.32 -23.65 -20.81
C ALA A 17 8.75 -23.70 -19.38
N ALA A 18 8.84 -24.86 -18.71
CA ALA A 18 8.40 -25.01 -17.32
C ALA A 18 9.21 -24.12 -16.36
N LEU A 19 10.54 -24.06 -16.52
CA LEU A 19 11.40 -23.21 -15.70
C LEU A 19 11.07 -21.72 -15.89
N ILE A 20 10.85 -21.31 -17.13
CA ILE A 20 10.45 -19.91 -17.42
C ILE A 20 9.10 -19.61 -16.80
N ALA A 21 8.11 -20.50 -16.94
CA ALA A 21 6.78 -20.31 -16.35
C ALA A 21 6.84 -20.17 -14.81
N VAL A 22 7.61 -21.04 -14.15
CA VAL A 22 7.80 -20.97 -12.70
C VAL A 22 8.51 -19.68 -12.29
N SER A 23 9.55 -19.28 -13.03
CA SER A 23 10.30 -18.05 -12.75
C SER A 23 9.41 -16.80 -12.89
N VAL A 24 8.59 -16.76 -13.94
CA VAL A 24 7.61 -15.65 -14.16
C VAL A 24 6.58 -15.64 -13.05
N ALA A 25 6.02 -16.79 -12.66
CA ALA A 25 5.04 -16.88 -11.59
C ALA A 25 5.61 -16.42 -10.25
N LEU A 26 6.82 -16.88 -9.90
CA LEU A 26 7.51 -16.45 -8.67
C LEU A 26 7.83 -14.97 -8.70
N GLY A 27 8.34 -14.46 -9.81
CA GLY A 27 8.62 -13.03 -9.98
C GLY A 27 7.36 -12.18 -9.82
N TYR A 28 6.26 -12.60 -10.41
CA TYR A 28 4.97 -11.93 -10.26
C TYR A 28 4.46 -11.94 -8.83
N GLU A 29 4.56 -13.09 -8.15
CA GLU A 29 4.15 -13.19 -6.75
C GLU A 29 5.01 -12.32 -5.83
N LEU A 30 6.34 -12.32 -6.04
CA LEU A 30 7.24 -11.44 -5.29
C LEU A 30 6.95 -9.96 -5.55
N TRP A 31 6.64 -9.61 -6.79
CA TRP A 31 6.25 -8.25 -7.16
C TRP A 31 4.95 -7.83 -6.47
N LEU A 32 3.93 -8.71 -6.44
CA LEU A 32 2.68 -8.44 -5.72
C LEU A 32 2.94 -8.25 -4.22
N ARG A 33 3.75 -9.11 -3.61
CA ARG A 33 4.13 -8.99 -2.20
C ARG A 33 4.88 -7.68 -1.92
N ALA A 34 5.78 -7.29 -2.81
CA ALA A 34 6.51 -6.03 -2.67
C ALA A 34 5.57 -4.82 -2.75
N GLN A 35 4.52 -4.89 -3.57
CA GLN A 35 3.50 -3.84 -3.63
C GLN A 35 2.60 -3.80 -2.39
N SER A 36 2.39 -4.92 -1.73
CA SER A 36 1.57 -4.99 -0.51
C SER A 36 2.35 -4.61 0.75
N LEU A 37 3.66 -4.42 0.66
CA LEU A 37 4.47 -3.92 1.77
C LEU A 37 3.99 -2.52 2.15
N GLY A 38 3.59 -2.36 3.41
CA GLY A 38 3.05 -1.11 3.91
C GLY A 38 1.54 -0.92 3.70
N ALA A 39 0.84 -1.89 3.10
CA ALA A 39 -0.62 -1.85 3.02
C ALA A 39 -1.26 -2.45 4.28
N LEU A 40 -2.17 -1.70 4.90
CA LEU A 40 -2.87 -2.11 6.11
C LEU A 40 -4.32 -2.47 5.79
N SER A 41 -4.84 -3.51 6.46
CA SER A 41 -6.28 -3.73 6.53
C SER A 41 -6.94 -2.63 7.38
N PRO A 42 -8.25 -2.39 7.24
CA PRO A 42 -8.95 -1.43 8.09
C PRO A 42 -8.76 -1.69 9.60
N GLN A 43 -8.72 -2.94 10.04
CA GLN A 43 -8.52 -3.30 11.45
C GLN A 43 -7.11 -2.95 11.94
N GLU A 44 -6.10 -3.23 11.12
CA GLU A 44 -4.70 -2.84 11.42
C GLU A 44 -4.55 -1.33 11.48
N ALA A 45 -5.20 -0.60 10.57
CA ALA A 45 -5.22 0.85 10.56
C ALA A 45 -5.84 1.40 11.84
N ILE A 46 -6.98 0.87 12.28
CA ILE A 46 -7.63 1.27 13.53
C ILE A 46 -6.70 1.06 14.72
N ARG A 47 -5.98 -0.05 14.75
CA ARG A 47 -5.02 -0.34 15.83
C ARG A 47 -3.93 0.73 15.90
N LEU A 48 -3.35 1.09 14.77
CA LEU A 48 -2.33 2.15 14.71
C LEU A 48 -2.91 3.52 15.04
N MET A 49 -4.13 3.82 14.60
CA MET A 49 -4.81 5.07 14.94
C MET A 49 -4.99 5.21 16.45
N ASN A 50 -5.35 4.12 17.12
CA ASN A 50 -5.49 4.09 18.59
C ASN A 50 -4.14 4.29 19.30
N GLN A 51 -3.04 4.02 18.63
CA GLN A 51 -1.68 4.26 19.13
C GLN A 51 -1.15 5.67 18.79
N GLY A 52 -1.98 6.51 18.17
CA GLY A 52 -1.63 7.90 17.85
C GLY A 52 -1.09 8.13 16.45
N ALA A 53 -1.31 7.19 15.51
CA ALA A 53 -0.92 7.37 14.11
C ALA A 53 -1.63 8.57 13.48
N THR A 54 -0.92 9.31 12.64
CA THR A 54 -1.50 10.39 11.83
C THR A 54 -2.13 9.80 10.57
N VAL A 55 -3.32 10.27 10.22
CA VAL A 55 -4.05 9.79 9.03
C VAL A 55 -4.18 10.92 8.03
N LEU A 56 -3.82 10.67 6.78
CA LEU A 56 -3.91 11.62 5.67
C LEU A 56 -4.88 11.11 4.61
N ASP A 57 -5.77 11.97 4.18
CA ASP A 57 -6.72 11.73 3.09
C ASP A 57 -6.23 12.46 1.84
N LEU A 58 -5.92 11.72 0.79
CA LEU A 58 -5.42 12.27 -0.48
C LEU A 58 -6.53 12.52 -1.51
N ARG A 59 -7.78 12.31 -1.14
CA ARG A 59 -8.91 12.56 -2.05
C ARG A 59 -9.10 14.07 -2.25
N PRO A 60 -9.87 14.47 -3.28
CA PRO A 60 -10.25 15.87 -3.44
C PRO A 60 -10.94 16.43 -2.18
N ALA A 61 -10.79 17.73 -1.94
CA ALA A 61 -11.36 18.39 -0.76
C ALA A 61 -12.88 18.18 -0.62
N GLU A 62 -13.59 18.11 -1.74
CA GLU A 62 -15.04 17.85 -1.76
C GLU A 62 -15.37 16.46 -1.22
N ALA A 63 -14.62 15.45 -1.62
CA ALA A 63 -14.79 14.09 -1.12
C ALA A 63 -14.45 13.98 0.37
N PHE A 64 -13.41 14.65 0.82
CA PHE A 64 -13.05 14.76 2.23
C PHE A 64 -14.17 15.38 3.05
N ALA A 65 -14.73 16.47 2.60
CA ALA A 65 -15.83 17.16 3.29
C ALA A 65 -17.10 16.32 3.36
N ALA A 66 -17.38 15.53 2.31
CA ALA A 66 -18.55 14.65 2.26
C ALA A 66 -18.48 13.49 3.25
N GLY A 67 -17.28 13.06 3.65
CA GLY A 67 -17.08 12.01 4.63
C GLY A 67 -15.64 11.48 4.59
N HIS A 68 -15.00 11.42 5.74
CA HIS A 68 -13.63 10.95 5.89
C HIS A 68 -13.47 10.12 7.17
N ILE A 69 -12.38 9.39 7.28
CA ILE A 69 -12.05 8.64 8.48
C ILE A 69 -11.81 9.62 9.63
N ALA A 70 -12.38 9.34 10.80
CA ALA A 70 -12.25 10.20 11.97
C ALA A 70 -10.79 10.51 12.30
N GLY A 71 -10.48 11.79 12.47
CA GLY A 71 -9.12 12.28 12.74
C GLY A 71 -8.23 12.41 11.52
N ALA A 72 -8.71 12.07 10.33
CA ALA A 72 -7.95 12.24 9.10
C ALA A 72 -7.81 13.73 8.75
N ARG A 73 -6.64 14.08 8.22
CA ARG A 73 -6.37 15.41 7.66
C ARG A 73 -6.41 15.33 6.15
N HIS A 74 -7.02 16.32 5.52
CA HIS A 74 -6.92 16.46 4.07
C HIS A 74 -5.51 16.89 3.68
N PHE A 75 -4.91 16.17 2.73
CA PHE A 75 -3.59 16.46 2.21
C PHE A 75 -3.61 16.24 0.69
N ASP A 76 -3.26 17.25 -0.07
CA ASP A 76 -3.26 17.14 -1.53
C ASP A 76 -2.12 16.22 -1.99
N ALA A 77 -2.43 15.29 -2.90
CA ALA A 77 -1.43 14.39 -3.48
C ALA A 77 -0.26 15.16 -4.14
N ALA A 78 -0.52 16.34 -4.69
CA ALA A 78 0.50 17.19 -5.27
C ALA A 78 1.49 17.75 -4.24
N GLN A 79 1.12 17.78 -2.96
CA GLN A 79 1.97 18.26 -1.87
C GLN A 79 2.90 17.19 -1.30
N ILE A 80 2.72 15.94 -1.69
CA ILE A 80 3.52 14.81 -1.17
C ILE A 80 5.03 15.00 -1.39
N PRO A 81 5.53 15.46 -2.55
CA PRO A 81 6.97 15.69 -2.72
C PRO A 81 7.59 16.68 -1.73
N GLY A 82 6.81 17.65 -1.25
CA GLY A 82 7.24 18.62 -0.24
C GLY A 82 6.73 18.34 1.17
N ALA A 83 6.21 17.15 1.41
CA ALA A 83 5.53 16.81 2.67
C ALA A 83 6.45 16.90 3.90
N ALA A 84 7.74 16.64 3.74
CA ALA A 84 8.71 16.73 4.84
C ALA A 84 8.76 18.12 5.48
N GLU A 85 8.53 19.17 4.70
CA GLU A 85 8.46 20.55 5.22
C GLU A 85 7.15 20.85 5.92
N THR A 86 6.04 20.33 5.39
CA THR A 86 4.68 20.56 5.87
C THR A 86 4.37 19.73 7.11
N LEU A 87 4.75 18.46 7.13
CA LEU A 87 4.48 17.55 8.23
C LEU A 87 5.46 17.65 9.39
N LYS A 88 6.56 18.32 9.21
CA LYS A 88 7.63 18.77 10.14
C LYS A 88 7.95 17.93 11.38
N LYS A 89 7.19 16.94 11.75
CA LYS A 89 7.34 16.25 13.05
C LYS A 89 7.48 14.75 12.87
N ASN A 90 8.53 14.23 13.48
CA ASN A 90 8.73 12.80 13.74
C ASN A 90 8.51 11.90 12.53
N LYS A 91 9.48 11.86 11.62
CA LYS A 91 9.53 10.86 10.55
C LYS A 91 9.43 9.42 11.05
N GLU A 92 9.59 9.21 12.35
CA GLU A 92 9.42 7.92 13.03
C GLU A 92 7.99 7.65 13.46
N ARG A 93 7.11 8.64 13.45
CA ARG A 93 5.70 8.47 13.83
C ARG A 93 4.95 7.75 12.74
N ALA A 94 4.06 6.84 13.13
CA ALA A 94 3.25 6.10 12.18
C ALA A 94 2.33 7.04 11.39
N LEU A 95 2.33 6.90 10.08
CA LEU A 95 1.56 7.71 9.14
C LEU A 95 0.74 6.77 8.25
N ILE A 96 -0.57 6.96 8.25
CA ILE A 96 -1.50 6.19 7.43
C ILE A 96 -2.05 7.10 6.34
N ILE A 97 -1.96 6.67 5.10
CA ILE A 97 -2.42 7.43 3.94
C ILE A 97 -3.50 6.63 3.23
N TYR A 98 -4.58 7.27 2.84
CA TYR A 98 -5.59 6.63 2.03
C TYR A 98 -6.11 7.52 0.92
N CYS A 99 -6.64 6.90 -0.10
CA CYS A 99 -7.35 7.52 -1.23
C CYS A 99 -8.62 6.71 -1.52
N ASP A 100 -9.22 6.86 -2.69
CA ASP A 100 -10.43 6.11 -3.04
C ASP A 100 -10.20 4.60 -3.08
N ALA A 101 -9.20 4.15 -3.84
CA ALA A 101 -8.94 2.72 -4.11
C ALA A 101 -7.56 2.22 -3.67
N GLY A 102 -6.68 3.09 -3.19
CA GLY A 102 -5.35 2.74 -2.70
C GLY A 102 -4.18 3.01 -3.64
N ASN A 103 -4.41 3.32 -4.91
CA ASN A 103 -3.34 3.51 -5.90
C ASN A 103 -2.51 4.77 -5.66
N THR A 104 -3.16 5.91 -5.48
CA THR A 104 -2.50 7.19 -5.20
C THR A 104 -1.79 7.14 -3.84
N ALA A 105 -2.42 6.54 -2.85
CA ALA A 105 -1.83 6.36 -1.52
C ALA A 105 -0.57 5.49 -1.57
N ALA A 106 -0.56 4.43 -2.36
CA ALA A 106 0.63 3.58 -2.51
C ALA A 106 1.81 4.35 -3.11
N GLN A 107 1.57 5.22 -4.07
CA GLN A 107 2.60 6.11 -4.63
C GLN A 107 3.12 7.11 -3.60
N ALA A 108 2.21 7.67 -2.80
CA ALA A 108 2.57 8.58 -1.72
C ALA A 108 3.44 7.90 -0.65
N VAL A 109 3.13 6.66 -0.29
CA VAL A 109 3.96 5.87 0.64
C VAL A 109 5.39 5.72 0.12
N ARG A 110 5.56 5.41 -1.16
CA ARG A 110 6.89 5.31 -1.77
C ARG A 110 7.65 6.63 -1.71
N SER A 111 6.99 7.72 -2.06
CA SER A 111 7.60 9.06 -2.04
C SER A 111 8.03 9.45 -0.63
N LEU A 112 7.17 9.25 0.36
CA LEU A 112 7.48 9.58 1.75
C LEU A 112 8.59 8.70 2.34
N THR A 113 8.62 7.42 1.98
CA THR A 113 9.69 6.51 2.38
C THR A 113 11.04 7.01 1.85
N GLN A 114 11.08 7.49 0.61
CA GLN A 114 12.29 8.09 0.03
C GLN A 114 12.70 9.39 0.74
N GLN A 115 11.76 10.11 1.34
CA GLN A 115 12.01 11.33 2.10
C GLN A 115 12.47 11.05 3.54
N GLY A 116 12.60 9.78 3.94
CA GLY A 116 13.12 9.38 5.24
C GLY A 116 12.06 9.02 6.28
N TYR A 117 10.80 8.91 5.89
CA TYR A 117 9.75 8.40 6.78
C TYR A 117 9.89 6.89 6.96
N THR A 118 9.93 6.41 8.21
CA THR A 118 10.19 5.00 8.54
C THR A 118 8.93 4.17 8.73
N GLN A 119 7.81 4.80 9.11
CA GLN A 119 6.54 4.11 9.39
C GLN A 119 5.41 4.73 8.59
N VAL A 120 5.43 4.51 7.28
CA VAL A 120 4.40 5.00 6.37
C VAL A 120 3.63 3.82 5.79
N PHE A 121 2.32 3.89 5.89
CA PHE A 121 1.42 2.82 5.45
C PHE A 121 0.29 3.41 4.61
N ASN A 122 -0.22 2.62 3.68
CA ASN A 122 -1.45 2.95 2.98
C ASN A 122 -2.58 2.01 3.42
N LEU A 123 -3.80 2.50 3.37
CA LEU A 123 -4.99 1.70 3.64
C LEU A 123 -5.30 0.82 2.41
N ARG A 124 -5.27 -0.48 2.58
CA ARG A 124 -5.55 -1.43 1.50
C ARG A 124 -6.98 -1.25 1.00
N GLY A 125 -7.12 -1.04 -0.31
CA GLY A 125 -8.42 -0.76 -0.92
C GLY A 125 -8.98 0.63 -0.64
N GLY A 126 -8.25 1.50 0.04
CA GLY A 126 -8.65 2.87 0.33
C GLY A 126 -9.94 2.99 1.13
N ILE A 127 -10.63 4.11 0.98
CA ILE A 127 -11.90 4.35 1.69
C ILE A 127 -13.01 3.38 1.22
N ALA A 128 -12.90 2.83 0.02
CA ALA A 128 -13.85 1.84 -0.46
C ALA A 128 -13.86 0.58 0.42
N ALA A 129 -12.69 0.09 0.83
CA ALA A 129 -12.56 -1.02 1.76
C ALA A 129 -13.10 -0.68 3.16
N TRP A 130 -12.87 0.54 3.61
CA TRP A 130 -13.38 1.06 4.88
C TRP A 130 -14.92 1.05 4.91
N ARG A 131 -15.54 1.52 3.84
CA ARG A 131 -17.00 1.51 3.69
C ARG A 131 -17.57 0.09 3.58
N ALA A 132 -16.87 -0.79 2.88
CA ALA A 132 -17.29 -2.19 2.71
C ALA A 132 -17.39 -2.94 4.05
N GLU A 133 -16.62 -2.54 5.04
CA GLU A 133 -16.68 -3.08 6.40
C GLU A 133 -17.63 -2.29 7.32
N ASN A 134 -18.42 -1.38 6.79
CA ASN A 134 -19.38 -0.55 7.52
C ASN A 134 -18.74 0.26 8.65
N LEU A 135 -17.50 0.69 8.48
CA LEU A 135 -16.80 1.51 9.47
C LEU A 135 -17.26 2.97 9.37
N PRO A 136 -17.28 3.69 10.50
CA PRO A 136 -17.85 5.05 10.54
C PRO A 136 -16.98 6.07 9.80
N LEU A 137 -17.65 7.04 9.19
CA LEU A 137 -17.03 8.22 8.58
C LEU A 137 -17.51 9.46 9.29
N THR A 138 -16.65 10.48 9.36
CA THR A 138 -16.94 11.78 9.93
C THR A 138 -17.09 12.80 8.81
N ARG A 139 -17.99 13.75 8.98
CA ARG A 139 -18.12 14.92 8.09
C ARG A 139 -17.52 16.14 8.78
N SER A 140 -16.89 16.96 7.99
CA SER A 140 -16.35 18.23 8.48
C SER A 140 -17.11 19.42 7.94
#